data_6835e827493361ab1722c1d6d8150f24
#
_entry.id   6835e827493361ab1722c1d6d8150f24
#
_cell.length_a   1.000
_cell.length_b   1.000
_cell.length_c   1.000
_cell.angle_alpha   90.00
_cell.angle_beta   90.00
_cell.angle_gamma   90.00
#
_symmetry.space_group_name_H-M   'P 1'
#
loop_
_entity.id
_entity.type
_entity.pdbx_description
1 polymer ?
#
loop_
_entity_poly.entity_id
_entity_poly.type
_entity_poly.pdbx_seq_one_letter_code
_entity_poly.pdbx_strand_id
1 'polypeptide(L)'
;PGVVIICTLVIILTNGPGAEGVYTGAANEGVGILPWIGSKLSFILSPLFGFSSPEAIAVPITALGSTGAAIGTVAKMAAVGKVSGNDIAVFTAICMCWSGYISTHIAMMDALGTKEATGKALISHTIGGLVAGVAAHILYMLFHLF
;
A
#
# COMPACT_ATOMS: atom_id res chain seq x y z
N PRO A 1 -9.92 -16.11 5.05
CA PRO A 1 -10.82 -15.06 5.56
C PRO A 1 -10.08 -13.71 5.74
N GLY A 2 -8.86 -13.69 6.31
CA GLY A 2 -8.13 -12.45 6.61
C GLY A 2 -7.87 -11.56 5.39
N VAL A 3 -7.48 -12.14 4.25
CA VAL A 3 -7.25 -11.39 3.00
C VAL A 3 -8.53 -10.68 2.56
N VAL A 4 -9.67 -11.38 2.58
CA VAL A 4 -10.96 -10.78 2.17
C VAL A 4 -11.31 -9.60 3.08
N ILE A 5 -11.18 -9.77 4.40
CA ILE A 5 -11.46 -8.71 5.37
C ILE A 5 -10.57 -7.49 5.13
N ILE A 6 -9.25 -7.69 4.99
CA ILE A 6 -8.32 -6.57 4.76
C ILE A 6 -8.62 -5.87 3.44
N CYS A 7 -8.83 -6.63 2.35
CA CYS A 7 -9.13 -6.03 1.05
C CYS A 7 -10.46 -5.26 1.08
N THR A 8 -11.49 -5.80 1.73
CA THR A 8 -12.78 -5.12 1.88
C THR A 8 -12.63 -3.81 2.67
N LEU A 9 -11.90 -3.85 3.79
CA LEU A 9 -11.63 -2.65 4.58
C LEU A 9 -10.85 -1.61 3.77
N VAL A 10 -9.82 -2.02 3.02
CA VAL A 10 -9.06 -1.09 2.18
C VAL A 10 -9.95 -0.47 1.11
N ILE A 11 -10.83 -1.24 0.46
CA ILE A 11 -11.77 -0.70 -0.54
C ILE A 11 -12.69 0.34 0.12
N ILE A 12 -13.30 0.03 1.25
CA ILE A 12 -14.19 0.95 1.98
C ILE A 12 -13.46 2.22 2.42
N LEU A 13 -12.21 2.09 2.87
CA LEU A 13 -11.40 3.20 3.35
C LEU A 13 -10.79 4.05 2.22
N THR A 14 -10.64 3.47 1.02
CA THR A 14 -10.01 4.15 -0.14
C THR A 14 -11.05 4.86 -1.01
N ASN A 15 -12.19 4.22 -1.25
CA ASN A 15 -13.22 4.77 -2.12
C ASN A 15 -14.10 5.75 -1.33
N GLY A 16 -14.34 6.91 -1.92
CA GLY A 16 -15.30 7.89 -1.41
C GLY A 16 -16.72 7.63 -1.93
N PRO A 17 -17.63 8.57 -1.65
CA PRO A 17 -18.96 8.57 -2.27
C PRO A 17 -18.83 8.71 -3.80
N GLY A 18 -19.88 8.37 -4.51
CA GLY A 18 -19.98 8.52 -5.96
C GLY A 18 -19.82 9.95 -6.45
N ALA A 19 -20.08 10.17 -7.73
CA ALA A 19 -20.06 11.52 -8.32
C ALA A 19 -20.92 12.49 -7.50
N GLU A 20 -20.47 13.73 -7.39
CA GLU A 20 -21.15 14.79 -6.64
C GLU A 20 -21.18 14.61 -5.10
N GLY A 21 -20.41 13.68 -4.54
CA GLY A 21 -20.32 13.48 -3.10
C GLY A 21 -21.53 12.78 -2.49
N VAL A 22 -22.38 12.16 -3.30
CA VAL A 22 -23.57 11.44 -2.86
C VAL A 22 -23.33 9.94 -2.89
N TYR A 23 -23.73 9.24 -1.84
CA TYR A 23 -23.73 7.79 -1.81
C TYR A 23 -24.90 7.24 -2.63
N THR A 24 -24.59 6.40 -3.60
CA THR A 24 -25.62 5.77 -4.49
C THR A 24 -25.91 4.32 -4.10
N GLY A 25 -25.14 3.77 -3.15
CA GLY A 25 -25.24 2.37 -2.75
C GLY A 25 -24.46 1.43 -3.69
N ALA A 26 -23.57 1.97 -4.52
CA ALA A 26 -22.72 1.14 -5.35
C ALA A 26 -21.72 0.33 -4.49
N ALA A 27 -21.43 -0.90 -4.93
CA ALA A 27 -20.61 -1.84 -4.16
C ALA A 27 -19.15 -1.38 -3.89
N ASN A 28 -18.70 -0.35 -4.60
CA ASN A 28 -17.36 0.22 -4.48
C ASN A 28 -17.33 1.58 -3.78
N GLU A 29 -18.44 2.04 -3.26
CA GLU A 29 -18.50 3.26 -2.46
C GLU A 29 -18.04 3.00 -1.04
N GLY A 30 -17.38 3.99 -0.44
CA GLY A 30 -16.83 3.92 0.91
C GLY A 30 -16.61 5.31 1.50
N VAL A 31 -15.84 5.39 2.55
CA VAL A 31 -15.67 6.63 3.33
C VAL A 31 -14.46 7.47 2.93
N GLY A 32 -13.59 6.97 2.04
CA GLY A 32 -12.46 7.73 1.49
C GLY A 32 -11.43 8.23 2.51
N ILE A 33 -11.29 7.54 3.65
CA ILE A 33 -10.38 7.96 4.74
C ILE A 33 -8.91 7.87 4.30
N LEU A 34 -8.52 6.84 3.55
CA LEU A 34 -7.12 6.68 3.13
C LEU A 34 -6.63 7.81 2.21
N PRO A 35 -7.39 8.25 1.19
CA PRO A 35 -7.03 9.45 0.43
C PRO A 35 -6.93 10.71 1.30
N TRP A 36 -7.83 10.87 2.27
CA TRP A 36 -7.79 12.00 3.20
C TRP A 36 -6.53 11.95 4.07
N ILE A 37 -6.19 10.79 4.65
CA ILE A 37 -4.94 10.59 5.39
C ILE A 37 -3.73 10.85 4.47
N GLY A 38 -3.73 10.28 3.26
CA GLY A 38 -2.68 10.47 2.27
C GLY A 38 -2.47 11.95 1.94
N SER A 39 -3.55 12.73 1.77
CA SER A 39 -3.46 14.16 1.51
C SER A 39 -2.88 14.94 2.70
N LYS A 40 -3.25 14.58 3.93
CA LYS A 40 -2.70 15.19 5.15
C LYS A 40 -1.24 14.84 5.39
N LEU A 41 -0.82 13.65 4.99
CA LEU A 41 0.58 13.20 5.11
C LEU A 41 1.41 13.47 3.85
N SER A 42 0.84 14.11 2.83
CA SER A 42 1.53 14.36 1.55
C SER A 42 2.85 15.12 1.71
N PHE A 43 2.95 16.01 2.70
CA PHE A 43 4.17 16.76 3.00
C PHE A 43 5.35 15.84 3.45
N ILE A 44 5.06 14.63 3.93
CA ILE A 44 6.04 13.59 4.24
C ILE A 44 6.13 12.56 3.12
N LEU A 45 4.99 12.09 2.64
CA LEU A 45 4.92 10.99 1.66
C LEU A 45 5.47 11.40 0.29
N SER A 46 5.21 12.64 -0.14
CA SER A 46 5.70 13.11 -1.44
C SER A 46 7.23 13.19 -1.50
N PRO A 47 7.95 13.80 -0.53
CA PRO A 47 9.42 13.83 -0.59
C PRO A 47 10.06 12.46 -0.31
N LEU A 48 9.37 11.55 0.41
CA LEU A 48 9.91 10.23 0.71
C LEU A 48 9.70 9.22 -0.43
N PHE A 49 8.54 9.25 -1.05
CA PHE A 49 8.11 8.23 -2.02
C PHE A 49 7.76 8.81 -3.39
N GLY A 50 7.57 10.12 -3.52
CA GLY A 50 7.19 10.76 -4.77
C GLY A 50 5.84 10.32 -5.32
N PHE A 51 4.88 9.97 -4.47
CA PHE A 51 3.56 9.50 -4.90
C PHE A 51 2.83 10.52 -5.75
N SER A 52 2.29 10.08 -6.87
CA SER A 52 1.57 10.92 -7.84
C SER A 52 0.16 11.28 -7.37
N SER A 53 -0.41 10.51 -6.44
CA SER A 53 -1.74 10.78 -5.90
C SER A 53 -1.85 10.40 -4.42
N PRO A 54 -2.72 11.07 -3.62
CA PRO A 54 -2.95 10.72 -2.22
C PRO A 54 -3.47 9.29 -2.03
N GLU A 55 -4.20 8.77 -3.02
CA GLU A 55 -4.76 7.41 -2.99
C GLU A 55 -3.68 6.33 -3.12
N ALA A 56 -2.47 6.69 -3.57
CA ALA A 56 -1.35 5.77 -3.73
C ALA A 56 -1.00 5.02 -2.43
N ILE A 57 -1.26 5.62 -1.26
CA ILE A 57 -1.08 4.98 0.05
C ILE A 57 -1.90 3.69 0.20
N ALA A 58 -3.00 3.54 -0.55
CA ALA A 58 -3.82 2.34 -0.49
C ALA A 58 -3.08 1.08 -0.95
N VAL A 59 -2.12 1.20 -1.87
CA VAL A 59 -1.37 0.06 -2.43
C VAL A 59 -0.54 -0.65 -1.37
N PRO A 60 0.40 0.01 -0.66
CA PRO A 60 1.17 -0.64 0.38
C PRO A 60 0.28 -1.16 1.54
N ILE A 61 -0.78 -0.45 1.89
CA ILE A 61 -1.72 -0.93 2.92
C ILE A 61 -2.42 -2.22 2.46
N THR A 62 -2.82 -2.30 1.19
CA THR A 62 -3.42 -3.53 0.64
C THR A 62 -2.42 -4.69 0.64
N ALA A 63 -1.13 -4.42 0.42
CA ALA A 63 -0.08 -5.43 0.44
C ALA A 63 0.08 -6.09 1.82
N LEU A 64 -0.29 -5.42 2.91
CA LEU A 64 -0.33 -6.01 4.25
C LEU A 64 -1.25 -7.25 4.31
N GLY A 65 -2.30 -7.29 3.51
CA GLY A 65 -3.18 -8.43 3.39
C GLY A 65 -2.75 -9.42 2.31
N SER A 66 -2.41 -8.90 1.13
CA SER A 66 -2.06 -9.71 -0.05
C SER A 66 -1.41 -8.87 -1.14
N THR A 67 -0.27 -9.32 -1.65
CA THR A 67 0.37 -8.72 -2.83
C THR A 67 -0.53 -8.80 -4.08
N GLY A 68 -1.26 -9.90 -4.25
CA GLY A 68 -2.21 -10.03 -5.37
C GLY A 68 -3.29 -8.96 -5.34
N ALA A 69 -3.82 -8.63 -4.16
CA ALA A 69 -4.78 -7.55 -3.99
C ALA A 69 -4.15 -6.17 -4.25
N ALA A 70 -2.90 -5.96 -3.82
CA ALA A 70 -2.16 -4.74 -4.12
C ALA A 70 -1.97 -4.54 -5.63
N ILE A 71 -1.59 -5.58 -6.37
CA ILE A 71 -1.49 -5.56 -7.83
C ILE A 71 -2.84 -5.16 -8.46
N GLY A 72 -3.94 -5.75 -7.99
CA GLY A 72 -5.29 -5.40 -8.45
C GLY A 72 -5.63 -3.92 -8.20
N THR A 73 -5.19 -3.37 -7.06
CA THR A 73 -5.36 -1.94 -6.73
C THR A 73 -4.55 -1.06 -7.67
N VAL A 74 -3.27 -1.39 -7.90
CA VAL A 74 -2.41 -0.67 -8.86
C VAL A 74 -3.01 -0.71 -10.27
N ALA A 75 -3.50 -1.86 -10.73
CA ALA A 75 -4.11 -1.99 -12.05
C ALA A 75 -5.33 -1.06 -12.21
N LYS A 76 -6.18 -0.97 -11.18
CA LYS A 76 -7.33 -0.05 -11.21
C LYS A 76 -6.88 1.42 -11.23
N MET A 77 -5.89 1.79 -10.43
CA MET A 77 -5.35 3.15 -10.41
C MET A 77 -4.68 3.50 -11.74
N ALA A 78 -3.96 2.56 -12.35
CA ALA A 78 -3.33 2.73 -13.66
C ALA A 78 -4.37 2.95 -14.77
N ALA A 79 -5.48 2.22 -14.73
CA ALA A 79 -6.56 2.35 -15.70
C ALA A 79 -7.19 3.76 -15.74
N VAL A 80 -7.10 4.50 -14.63
CA VAL A 80 -7.59 5.88 -14.52
C VAL A 80 -6.46 6.94 -14.50
N GLY A 81 -5.24 6.54 -14.85
CA GLY A 81 -4.10 7.45 -14.95
C GLY A 81 -3.55 7.97 -13.61
N LYS A 82 -3.84 7.28 -12.50
CA LYS A 82 -3.43 7.68 -11.15
C LYS A 82 -2.14 6.99 -10.66
N VAL A 83 -1.34 6.43 -11.57
CA VAL A 83 -0.09 5.74 -11.25
C VAL A 83 1.01 6.19 -12.20
N SER A 84 2.13 6.62 -11.66
CA SER A 84 3.35 6.94 -12.39
C SER A 84 4.33 5.75 -12.39
N GLY A 85 5.39 5.84 -13.21
CA GLY A 85 6.48 4.86 -13.17
C GLY A 85 7.18 4.82 -11.82
N ASN A 86 7.33 5.99 -11.17
CA ASN A 86 7.85 6.09 -9.81
C ASN A 86 6.98 5.31 -8.80
N ASP A 87 5.66 5.50 -8.88
CA ASP A 87 4.74 4.78 -7.98
C ASP A 87 4.90 3.27 -8.11
N ILE A 88 5.02 2.77 -9.35
CA ILE A 88 5.22 1.33 -9.61
C ILE A 88 6.53 0.84 -8.98
N ALA A 89 7.63 1.60 -9.13
CA ALA A 89 8.91 1.24 -8.54
C ALA A 89 8.82 1.18 -7.00
N VAL A 90 8.23 2.20 -6.39
CA VAL A 90 8.04 2.29 -4.93
C VAL A 90 7.11 1.19 -4.42
N PHE A 91 5.97 0.97 -5.08
CA PHE A 91 5.03 -0.08 -4.69
C PHE A 91 5.67 -1.46 -4.76
N THR A 92 6.43 -1.74 -5.83
CA THR A 92 7.14 -3.01 -5.97
C THR A 92 8.10 -3.23 -4.80
N ALA A 93 8.91 -2.24 -4.47
CA ALA A 93 9.88 -2.33 -3.39
C ALA A 93 9.20 -2.55 -2.02
N ILE A 94 8.17 -1.78 -1.70
CA ILE A 94 7.45 -1.91 -0.43
C ILE A 94 6.70 -3.25 -0.38
N CYS A 95 5.97 -3.61 -1.45
CA CYS A 95 5.15 -4.81 -1.48
C CYS A 95 5.98 -6.11 -1.43
N MET A 96 7.21 -6.10 -1.93
CA MET A 96 8.14 -7.23 -1.77
C MET A 96 8.46 -7.49 -0.30
N CYS A 97 8.60 -6.44 0.51
CA CYS A 97 8.84 -6.57 1.94
C CYS A 97 7.55 -6.90 2.71
N TRP A 98 6.41 -6.36 2.29
CA TRP A 98 5.15 -6.43 3.04
C TRP A 98 4.17 -7.50 2.53
N SER A 99 4.58 -8.37 1.63
CA SER A 99 3.71 -9.40 1.06
C SER A 99 3.16 -10.36 2.11
N GLY A 100 1.84 -10.36 2.30
CA GLY A 100 1.16 -11.22 3.27
C GLY A 100 1.58 -10.99 4.72
N TYR A 101 1.99 -9.78 5.02
CA TYR A 101 2.69 -9.25 6.17
C TYR A 101 2.42 -9.99 7.50
N ILE A 102 1.19 -9.90 8.04
CA ILE A 102 0.87 -10.49 9.36
C ILE A 102 0.78 -12.01 9.25
N SER A 103 0.01 -12.53 8.30
CA SER A 103 -0.24 -13.96 8.18
C SER A 103 1.02 -14.76 7.83
N THR A 104 1.84 -14.23 6.94
CA THR A 104 3.10 -14.86 6.53
C THR A 104 4.10 -14.89 7.67
N HIS A 105 4.27 -13.76 8.39
CA HIS A 105 5.20 -13.71 9.52
C HIS A 105 4.77 -14.63 10.67
N ILE A 106 3.50 -14.63 11.03
CA ILE A 106 2.99 -15.53 12.08
C ILE A 106 3.26 -17.00 11.70
N ALA A 107 2.89 -17.40 10.48
CA ALA A 107 3.09 -18.76 10.02
C ALA A 107 4.58 -19.15 9.95
N MET A 108 5.43 -18.25 9.47
CA MET A 108 6.86 -18.50 9.34
C MET A 108 7.54 -18.59 10.71
N MET A 109 7.25 -17.67 11.63
CA MET A 109 7.84 -17.68 12.97
C MET A 109 7.32 -18.86 13.80
N ASP A 110 6.08 -19.32 13.57
CA ASP A 110 5.55 -20.54 14.15
C ASP A 110 6.30 -21.78 13.64
N ALA A 111 6.48 -21.90 12.33
CA ALA A 111 7.20 -23.00 11.72
C ALA A 111 8.68 -23.08 12.15
N LEU A 112 9.30 -21.93 12.42
CA LEU A 112 10.67 -21.82 12.93
C LEU A 112 10.77 -22.07 14.45
N GLY A 113 9.67 -22.18 15.16
CA GLY A 113 9.64 -22.34 16.62
C GLY A 113 10.05 -21.07 17.39
N THR A 114 9.91 -19.88 16.76
CA THR A 114 10.36 -18.59 17.31
C THR A 114 9.23 -17.57 17.39
N LYS A 115 8.04 -18.02 17.82
CA LYS A 115 6.80 -17.19 17.90
C LYS A 115 6.99 -15.89 18.68
N GLU A 116 7.79 -15.90 19.73
CA GLU A 116 8.11 -14.76 20.56
C GLU A 116 8.85 -13.65 19.80
N ALA A 117 9.51 -13.97 18.69
CA ALA A 117 10.21 -13.01 17.85
C ALA A 117 9.32 -12.39 16.75
N THR A 118 8.06 -12.84 16.60
CA THR A 118 7.14 -12.35 15.55
C THR A 118 7.01 -10.82 15.54
N GLY A 119 6.85 -10.20 16.71
CA GLY A 119 6.76 -8.74 16.81
C GLY A 119 8.00 -8.02 16.31
N LYS A 120 9.18 -8.53 16.61
CA LYS A 120 10.47 -7.98 16.14
C LYS A 120 10.60 -8.13 14.62
N ALA A 121 10.22 -9.28 14.08
CA ALA A 121 10.23 -9.54 12.65
C ALA A 121 9.29 -8.57 11.90
N LEU A 122 8.09 -8.34 12.43
CA LEU A 122 7.14 -7.38 11.86
C LEU A 122 7.72 -5.95 11.85
N ILE A 123 8.29 -5.49 12.95
CA ILE A 123 8.92 -4.16 13.03
C ILE A 123 10.06 -4.04 12.02
N SER A 124 10.95 -5.04 11.95
CA SER A 124 12.07 -5.04 11.01
C SER A 124 11.61 -4.97 9.56
N HIS A 125 10.59 -5.74 9.18
CA HIS A 125 10.03 -5.70 7.83
C HIS A 125 9.27 -4.40 7.53
N THR A 126 8.62 -3.79 8.54
CA THR A 126 8.01 -2.48 8.38
C THR A 126 9.05 -1.45 7.97
N ILE A 127 10.13 -1.36 8.76
CA ILE A 127 11.23 -0.43 8.50
C ILE A 127 11.90 -0.76 7.17
N GLY A 128 12.18 -2.04 6.91
CA GLY A 128 12.79 -2.50 5.66
C GLY A 128 11.97 -2.11 4.43
N GLY A 129 10.66 -2.28 4.47
CA GLY A 129 9.76 -1.89 3.38
C GLY A 129 9.73 -0.39 3.13
N LEU A 130 9.70 0.42 4.20
CA LEU A 130 9.76 1.88 4.08
C LEU A 130 11.09 2.33 3.47
N VAL A 131 12.21 1.80 3.96
CA VAL A 131 13.55 2.11 3.43
C VAL A 131 13.67 1.67 1.97
N ALA A 132 13.17 0.48 1.62
CA ALA A 132 13.16 0.00 0.25
C ALA A 132 12.34 0.92 -0.68
N GLY A 133 11.19 1.40 -0.23
CA GLY A 133 10.39 2.36 -0.98
C GLY A 133 11.10 3.69 -1.22
N VAL A 134 11.75 4.25 -0.20
CA VAL A 134 12.57 5.47 -0.32
C VAL A 134 13.73 5.26 -1.29
N ALA A 135 14.44 4.15 -1.15
CA ALA A 135 15.55 3.80 -2.06
C ALA A 135 15.06 3.67 -3.51
N ALA A 136 13.91 3.02 -3.74
CA ALA A 136 13.33 2.90 -5.07
C ALA A 136 12.97 4.27 -5.68
N HIS A 137 12.41 5.19 -4.89
CA HIS A 137 12.13 6.54 -5.32
C HIS A 137 13.41 7.29 -5.73
N ILE A 138 14.43 7.26 -4.88
CA ILE A 138 15.72 7.92 -5.16
C ILE A 138 16.35 7.34 -6.43
N LEU A 139 16.40 6.03 -6.57
CA LEU A 139 16.94 5.37 -7.76
C LEU A 139 16.14 5.74 -9.02
N TYR A 140 14.81 5.74 -8.93
CA TYR A 140 13.96 6.16 -10.05
C TYR A 140 14.29 7.58 -10.49
N MET A 141 14.41 8.50 -9.55
CA MET A 141 14.78 9.89 -9.84
C MET A 141 16.16 9.99 -10.50
N LEU A 142 17.15 9.27 -9.96
CA LEU A 142 18.51 9.27 -10.52
C LEU A 142 18.55 8.74 -11.97
N PHE A 143 17.83 7.66 -12.27
CA PHE A 143 17.77 7.08 -13.63
C PHE A 143 17.02 7.95 -14.64
N HIS A 144 16.21 8.91 -14.18
CA HIS A 144 15.47 9.84 -15.05
C HIS A 144 16.11 11.23 -15.14
N LEU A 145 17.28 11.43 -14.49
CA LEU A 145 18.11 12.63 -14.65
C LEU A 145 19.05 12.54 -15.86
N PHE A 146 19.23 11.35 -16.42
CA PHE A 146 20.08 11.04 -17.55
C PHE A 146 19.27 10.45 -18.70
#